data_19532cd641fb51f1fa4d2f349f55ed80
#
_entry.id   19532cd641fb51f1fa4d2f349f55ed80
#
_cell.length_a   1.000
_cell.length_b   1.000
_cell.length_c   1.000
_cell.angle_alpha   90.00
_cell.angle_beta   90.00
_cell.angle_gamma   90.00
#
_symmetry.space_group_name_H-M   'P 1'
#
loop_
_entity.id
_entity.type
_entity.pdbx_description
1 polymer ?
#
loop_
_entity_poly.entity_id
_entity_poly.type
_entity_poly.pdbx_seq_one_letter_code
_entity_poly.pdbx_strand_id
1 'polypeptide(L)'
;MARKKRYLTATMADGYVKRIGPTAAPFTHYWRIVAHLHDGKTKVFWGHATSAKEATSKKALTEQAARRHGWKRFDFEVVELTES
;
A
#
# COMPACT_ATOMS: atom_id res chain seq x y z
N MET A 1 3.41 -2.06 29.09
CA MET A 1 4.55 -2.73 28.47
C MET A 1 4.74 -2.25 27.05
N ALA A 2 5.95 -1.83 26.70
CA ALA A 2 6.24 -1.45 25.32
C ALA A 2 6.25 -2.68 24.42
N ARG A 3 5.68 -2.55 23.22
CA ARG A 3 5.75 -3.62 22.24
C ARG A 3 7.17 -3.76 21.71
N LYS A 4 7.58 -4.99 21.48
CA LYS A 4 8.85 -5.26 20.83
C LYS A 4 8.78 -4.81 19.37
N LYS A 5 9.79 -4.08 18.92
CA LYS A 5 9.90 -3.70 17.51
C LYS A 5 10.20 -4.93 16.66
N ARG A 6 9.59 -5.00 15.49
CA ARG A 6 9.76 -6.11 14.57
C ARG A 6 9.77 -5.61 13.13
N TYR A 7 10.29 -6.43 12.24
CA TYR A 7 10.18 -6.18 10.81
C TYR A 7 8.95 -6.87 10.25
N LEU A 8 8.31 -6.22 9.28
CA LEU A 8 7.16 -6.76 8.56
C LEU A 8 7.49 -6.83 7.09
N THR A 9 6.96 -7.83 6.41
CA THR A 9 7.22 -8.06 4.98
C THR A 9 5.92 -8.11 4.21
N ALA A 10 5.87 -7.39 3.10
CA ALA A 10 4.77 -7.44 2.14
C ALA A 10 5.32 -8.02 0.84
N THR A 11 4.67 -9.06 0.32
CA THR A 11 5.00 -9.63 -0.99
C THR A 11 3.89 -9.31 -1.96
N MET A 12 4.21 -8.52 -2.98
CA MET A 12 3.25 -8.09 -3.99
C MET A 12 3.06 -9.17 -5.05
N ALA A 13 1.97 -9.06 -5.82
CA ALA A 13 1.63 -10.04 -6.85
C ALA A 13 2.70 -10.19 -7.94
N ASP A 14 3.44 -9.09 -8.22
CA ASP A 14 4.51 -9.08 -9.20
C ASP A 14 5.84 -9.62 -8.66
N GLY A 15 5.86 -10.10 -7.41
CA GLY A 15 7.06 -10.61 -6.76
C GLY A 15 7.88 -9.58 -6.01
N TYR A 16 7.48 -8.29 -6.07
CA TYR A 16 8.16 -7.24 -5.31
C TYR A 16 7.96 -7.48 -3.81
N VAL A 17 9.06 -7.41 -3.06
CA VAL A 17 9.04 -7.60 -1.61
C VAL A 17 9.42 -6.29 -0.93
N LYS A 18 8.55 -5.82 -0.05
CA LYS A 18 8.77 -4.61 0.75
C LYS A 18 8.95 -5.01 2.21
N ARG A 19 10.08 -4.66 2.78
CA ARG A 19 10.34 -4.86 4.20
C ARG A 19 10.17 -3.54 4.93
N ILE A 20 9.43 -3.57 6.03
CA ILE A 20 9.11 -2.38 6.82
C ILE A 20 9.62 -2.58 8.25
N GLY A 21 10.10 -1.51 8.84
CA GLY A 21 10.48 -1.51 10.24
C GLY A 21 11.95 -1.19 10.48
N PRO A 22 12.43 -1.42 11.70
CA PRO A 22 11.67 -2.07 12.78
C PRO A 22 10.57 -1.16 13.33
N THR A 23 9.44 -1.75 13.66
CA THR A 23 8.30 -1.01 14.19
C THR A 23 7.54 -1.81 15.23
N ALA A 24 7.00 -1.12 16.23
CA ALA A 24 6.09 -1.69 17.20
C ALA A 24 4.62 -1.42 16.84
N ALA A 25 4.37 -0.71 15.75
CA ALA A 25 3.02 -0.38 15.32
C ALA A 25 2.26 -1.64 14.87
N PRO A 26 0.94 -1.72 15.14
CA PRO A 26 0.14 -2.91 14.82
C PRO A 26 -0.32 -2.94 13.36
N PHE A 27 0.57 -2.71 12.42
CA PHE A 27 0.25 -2.79 11.01
C PHE A 27 -0.01 -4.24 10.60
N THR A 28 -1.08 -4.45 9.85
CA THR A 28 -1.48 -5.78 9.37
C THR A 28 -1.46 -5.88 7.85
N HIS A 29 -1.54 -4.75 7.16
CA HIS A 29 -1.66 -4.70 5.70
C HIS A 29 -0.77 -3.62 5.12
N TYR A 30 -0.37 -3.84 3.87
CA TYR A 30 0.36 -2.89 3.04
C TYR A 30 -0.44 -2.68 1.76
N TRP A 31 -0.54 -1.43 1.32
CA TRP A 31 -1.21 -1.12 0.06
C TRP A 31 -0.28 -0.34 -0.86
N ARG A 32 -0.47 -0.55 -2.15
CA ARG A 32 0.31 0.13 -3.19
C ARG A 32 -0.63 0.56 -4.31
N ILE A 33 -0.40 1.77 -4.80
CA ILE A 33 -1.13 2.33 -5.93
C ILE A 33 -0.11 2.68 -7.00
N VAL A 34 -0.33 2.22 -8.23
CA VAL A 34 0.46 2.63 -9.37
C VAL A 34 -0.45 3.42 -10.30
N ALA A 35 -0.23 4.73 -10.37
CA ALA A 35 -1.01 5.63 -11.21
C ALA A 35 -0.35 5.72 -12.59
N HIS A 36 -1.12 5.47 -13.64
CA HIS A 36 -0.65 5.56 -15.03
C HIS A 36 -1.13 6.88 -15.62
N LEU A 37 -0.19 7.71 -16.04
CA LEU A 37 -0.46 9.03 -16.59
C LEU A 37 -0.58 8.96 -18.10
N HIS A 38 -1.24 9.97 -18.68
CA HIS A 38 -1.43 10.02 -20.13
C HIS A 38 -0.14 10.21 -20.94
N ASP A 39 0.91 10.72 -20.29
CA ASP A 39 2.22 10.91 -20.92
C ASP A 39 3.09 9.64 -20.89
N GLY A 40 2.55 8.52 -20.41
CA GLY A 40 3.26 7.27 -20.31
C GLY A 40 4.06 7.09 -19.02
N LYS A 41 4.09 8.10 -18.17
CA LYS A 41 4.78 8.02 -16.87
C LYS A 41 3.91 7.35 -15.84
N THR A 42 4.54 6.87 -14.78
CA THR A 42 3.84 6.28 -13.63
C THR A 42 4.24 6.98 -12.35
N LYS A 43 3.30 7.00 -11.39
CA LYS A 43 3.57 7.44 -10.01
C LYS A 43 3.19 6.32 -9.07
N VAL A 44 3.99 6.10 -8.04
CA VAL A 44 3.73 5.05 -7.06
C VAL A 44 3.46 5.68 -5.70
N PHE A 45 2.35 5.27 -5.09
CA PHE A 45 1.98 5.62 -3.73
C PHE A 45 1.83 4.34 -2.93
N TRP A 46 2.20 4.38 -1.66
CA TRP A 46 2.11 3.20 -0.81
C TRP A 46 1.90 3.61 0.64
N GLY A 47 1.44 2.68 1.44
CA GLY A 47 1.27 2.91 2.86
C GLY A 47 0.92 1.64 3.61
N HIS A 48 0.76 1.81 4.91
CA HIS A 48 0.47 0.72 5.84
C HIS A 48 -0.88 0.95 6.49
N ALA A 49 -1.56 -0.14 6.84
CA ALA A 49 -2.85 -0.08 7.51
C ALA A 49 -2.89 -1.07 8.65
N THR A 50 -3.75 -0.81 9.63
CA THR A 50 -3.92 -1.65 10.81
C THR A 50 -5.05 -2.66 10.66
N SER A 51 -5.75 -2.65 9.53
CA SER A 51 -6.81 -3.61 9.22
C SER A 51 -7.01 -3.71 7.72
N ALA A 52 -7.62 -4.81 7.27
CA ALA A 52 -7.99 -4.99 5.88
C ALA A 52 -8.99 -3.92 5.42
N LYS A 53 -9.93 -3.58 6.28
CA LYS A 53 -10.94 -2.56 6.00
C LYS A 53 -10.32 -1.19 5.76
N GLU A 54 -9.37 -0.80 6.61
CA GLU A 54 -8.64 0.47 6.46
C GLU A 54 -7.88 0.49 5.14
N ALA A 55 -7.14 -0.58 4.83
CA ALA A 55 -6.39 -0.68 3.58
C ALA A 55 -7.32 -0.60 2.37
N THR A 56 -8.42 -1.35 2.39
CA THR A 56 -9.37 -1.39 1.28
C THR A 56 -10.08 -0.06 1.07
N SER A 57 -10.31 0.71 2.14
CA SER A 57 -10.96 2.02 2.05
C SER A 57 -10.13 3.01 1.20
N LYS A 58 -8.83 2.79 1.07
CA LYS A 58 -7.96 3.63 0.24
C LYS A 58 -8.31 3.53 -1.23
N LYS A 59 -8.98 2.45 -1.67
CA LYS A 59 -9.38 2.29 -3.06
C LYS A 59 -10.36 3.38 -3.50
N ALA A 60 -11.37 3.68 -2.67
CA ALA A 60 -12.34 4.73 -2.99
C ALA A 60 -11.66 6.10 -3.08
N LEU A 61 -10.75 6.39 -2.16
CA LEU A 61 -9.98 7.64 -2.19
C LEU A 61 -9.11 7.71 -3.43
N THR A 62 -8.54 6.57 -3.84
CA THR A 62 -7.71 6.48 -5.05
C THR A 62 -8.53 6.76 -6.30
N GLU A 63 -9.75 6.23 -6.37
CA GLU A 63 -10.66 6.49 -7.50
C GLU A 63 -10.99 7.98 -7.62
N GLN A 64 -11.23 8.64 -6.49
CA GLN A 64 -11.46 10.08 -6.47
C GLN A 64 -10.22 10.86 -6.92
N ALA A 65 -9.04 10.46 -6.44
CA ALA A 65 -7.80 11.10 -6.83
C ALA A 65 -7.52 10.92 -8.33
N ALA A 66 -7.79 9.73 -8.88
CA ALA A 66 -7.62 9.45 -10.29
C ALA A 66 -8.46 10.39 -11.16
N ARG A 67 -9.71 10.62 -10.76
CA ARG A 67 -10.59 11.56 -11.47
C ARG A 67 -10.11 13.00 -11.34
N ARG A 68 -9.70 13.39 -10.13
CA ARG A 68 -9.26 14.77 -9.85
C ARG A 68 -7.98 15.11 -10.61
N HIS A 69 -7.03 14.16 -10.67
CA HIS A 69 -5.74 14.38 -11.31
C HIS A 69 -5.70 13.94 -12.78
N GLY A 70 -6.78 13.35 -13.28
CA GLY A 70 -6.85 12.92 -14.68
C GLY A 70 -5.91 11.76 -15.02
N TRP A 71 -5.73 10.81 -14.10
CA TRP A 71 -4.94 9.62 -14.39
C TRP A 71 -5.63 8.78 -15.47
N LYS A 72 -4.85 8.22 -16.38
CA LYS A 72 -5.37 7.34 -17.42
C LYS A 72 -6.00 6.08 -16.81
N ARG A 73 -5.31 5.48 -15.82
CA ARG A 73 -5.77 4.35 -15.04
C ARG A 73 -4.91 4.22 -13.80
N PHE A 74 -5.28 3.32 -12.92
CA PHE A 74 -4.45 3.01 -11.76
C PHE A 74 -4.60 1.53 -11.39
N ASP A 75 -3.56 0.99 -10.77
CA ASP A 75 -3.57 -0.34 -10.17
C ASP A 75 -3.54 -0.17 -8.66
N PHE A 76 -4.38 -0.91 -7.96
CA PHE A 76 -4.45 -0.88 -6.50
C PHE A 76 -4.29 -2.30 -5.97
N GLU A 77 -3.39 -2.46 -5.02
CA GLU A 77 -3.10 -3.77 -4.44
C GLU A 77 -2.98 -3.66 -2.93
N VAL A 78 -3.58 -4.60 -2.21
CA VAL A 78 -3.48 -4.73 -0.76
C VAL A 78 -2.98 -6.14 -0.45
N VAL A 79 -1.97 -6.25 0.40
CA VAL A 79 -1.44 -7.54 0.84
C VAL A 79 -1.31 -7.56 2.35
N GLU A 80 -1.42 -8.75 2.94
CA GLU A 80 -1.15 -8.93 4.35
C GLU A 80 0.34 -8.82 4.63
N LEU A 81 0.67 -8.19 5.76
CA LEU A 81 2.04 -8.14 6.24
C LEU A 81 2.34 -9.39 7.05
N THR A 82 3.50 -9.95 6.83
CA THR A 82 4.00 -11.09 7.63
C THR A 82 5.18 -10.64 8.45
N GLU A 83 5.27 -11.15 9.67
CA GLU A 83 6.41 -10.86 10.53
C GLU A 83 7.62 -11.64 10.05
N SER A 84 8.73 -10.92 9.91
CA SER A 84 9.97 -11.52 9.42
C SER A 84 11.05 -11.58 10.49
#